data_e068ceadd593006a4b9ea3b4e9202c30
#
_entry.id   e068ceadd593006a4b9ea3b4e9202c30
#
_cell.length_a   1.000
_cell.length_b   1.000
_cell.length_c   1.000
_cell.angle_alpha   90.00
_cell.angle_beta   90.00
_cell.angle_gamma   90.00
#
_symmetry.space_group_name_H-M   'P 1'
#
loop_
_entity.id
_entity.type
_entity.pdbx_description
1 polymer ?
#
loop_
_entity_poly.entity_id
_entity_poly.type
_entity_poly.pdbx_seq_one_letter_code
_entity_poly.pdbx_strand_id
1 'polypeptide(L)'
;MRHKFKLMLAGVVLALGGLGVYVAASDHDDGESDYKARALNLTDLYVFREKDQNPSAKDGDLVFVMNTNPRSLARQQYYFSTNARYEFKFSRVQDKDAMATGEPDGFFRFEFGPPDKNGQQPITITASRAGITRTLKTTADGKPILTSPLSSRPVLNNVRLDNGGITVFAGLREDPFFFDVEQFFRVRAGLAGLGPSVGFRSPGVDFTAGYNVNTIAVRAPLEWIQSGSIATTFDVWETISIPDPEKKGEWKQIERLARPAVNEGLVLTNDYLNTLNAVGPDFEAKVLKGDKDAAAAAAPIVAEVSTVLKLLGNDQNRINALLGAFLPDVMRIDITGPSGYANALNKLGSPIRGRMLKDDVIDITLQVLSNGAVKGDNVSYDGPNAGGARHKPLLSDFPYLADPN
;
A
#
# COMPACT_ATOMS: atom_id res chain seq x y z
N MET A 1 45.59 -10.68 4.21
CA MET A 1 44.32 -9.97 4.28
C MET A 1 43.50 -9.95 2.96
N ARG A 2 44.14 -9.71 1.80
CA ARG A 2 43.45 -9.67 0.47
C ARG A 2 42.78 -10.99 0.02
N HIS A 3 43.29 -12.15 0.39
CA HIS A 3 42.72 -13.44 0.01
C HIS A 3 41.52 -13.85 0.84
N LYS A 4 41.43 -13.46 2.13
CA LYS A 4 40.25 -13.74 2.98
C LYS A 4 39.03 -12.90 2.57
N PHE A 5 39.27 -11.67 2.09
CA PHE A 5 38.20 -10.80 1.60
C PHE A 5 37.58 -11.31 0.28
N LYS A 6 38.37 -11.86 -0.60
CA LYS A 6 37.90 -12.49 -1.87
C LYS A 6 37.11 -13.78 -1.63
N LEU A 7 37.46 -14.56 -0.62
CA LEU A 7 36.73 -15.78 -0.24
C LEU A 7 35.36 -15.44 0.47
N MET A 8 35.32 -14.36 1.21
CA MET A 8 34.06 -13.91 1.86
C MET A 8 33.09 -13.34 0.83
N LEU A 9 33.58 -12.62 -0.18
CA LEU A 9 32.75 -12.10 -1.27
C LEU A 9 32.27 -13.25 -2.20
N ALA A 10 33.10 -14.29 -2.44
CA ALA A 10 32.71 -15.47 -3.20
C ALA A 10 31.68 -16.35 -2.44
N GLY A 11 31.74 -16.39 -1.10
CA GLY A 11 30.77 -17.09 -0.25
C GLY A 11 29.37 -16.46 -0.28
N VAL A 12 29.30 -15.14 -0.32
CA VAL A 12 28.03 -14.39 -0.43
C VAL A 12 27.43 -14.55 -1.83
N VAL A 13 28.26 -14.55 -2.88
CA VAL A 13 27.80 -14.79 -4.28
C VAL A 13 27.31 -16.22 -4.49
N LEU A 14 27.94 -17.23 -3.85
CA LEU A 14 27.51 -18.63 -3.95
C LEU A 14 26.26 -18.94 -3.12
N ALA A 15 25.99 -18.23 -2.03
CA ALA A 15 24.74 -18.34 -1.28
C ALA A 15 23.54 -17.71 -2.01
N LEU A 16 23.80 -16.70 -2.88
CA LEU A 16 22.79 -16.08 -3.74
C LEU A 16 22.56 -16.81 -5.06
N GLY A 17 23.51 -17.63 -5.52
CA GLY A 17 23.44 -18.36 -6.79
C GLY A 17 22.69 -19.69 -6.77
N GLY A 18 22.23 -20.14 -5.62
CA GLY A 18 21.48 -21.40 -5.45
C GLY A 18 19.98 -21.23 -5.26
N LEU A 19 19.51 -20.00 -5.09
CA LEU A 19 18.09 -19.71 -5.05
C LEU A 19 17.65 -19.35 -6.47
N GLY A 20 16.86 -20.20 -7.08
CA GLY A 20 16.15 -19.85 -8.31
C GLY A 20 15.54 -18.45 -8.11
N VAL A 21 15.81 -17.55 -9.06
CA VAL A 21 15.27 -16.19 -9.04
C VAL A 21 13.75 -16.33 -9.17
N TYR A 22 13.06 -16.58 -8.08
CA TYR A 22 11.66 -16.25 -7.98
C TYR A 22 11.58 -14.74 -8.05
N VAL A 23 11.04 -14.23 -9.14
CA VAL A 23 10.66 -12.82 -9.27
C VAL A 23 9.52 -12.60 -8.31
N ALA A 24 9.84 -12.31 -7.08
CA ALA A 24 8.91 -11.79 -6.11
C ALA A 24 8.74 -10.31 -6.44
N ALA A 25 7.56 -9.93 -6.71
CA ALA A 25 7.27 -8.68 -7.37
C ALA A 25 6.46 -7.77 -6.45
N SER A 26 6.97 -6.62 -6.13
CA SER A 26 6.26 -5.40 -5.68
C SER A 26 5.07 -5.63 -4.71
N ASP A 27 4.40 -4.56 -4.32
CA ASP A 27 3.14 -4.52 -3.55
C ASP A 27 2.07 -5.54 -4.00
N HIS A 28 2.20 -6.10 -5.21
CA HIS A 28 1.29 -7.09 -5.78
C HIS A 28 1.66 -8.56 -5.49
N ASP A 29 2.79 -8.82 -4.90
CA ASP A 29 3.22 -10.14 -4.45
C ASP A 29 4.59 -10.01 -3.77
N ASP A 30 4.62 -9.70 -2.49
CA ASP A 30 5.82 -9.46 -1.67
C ASP A 30 6.72 -10.70 -1.51
N GLY A 31 6.60 -11.64 -2.41
CA GLY A 31 7.31 -12.89 -2.37
C GLY A 31 6.63 -13.91 -1.47
N GLU A 32 7.37 -14.89 -1.02
CA GLU A 32 6.84 -15.90 -0.12
C GLU A 32 6.66 -15.29 1.27
N SER A 33 5.47 -14.76 1.56
CA SER A 33 5.07 -14.60 2.95
C SER A 33 4.93 -15.99 3.60
N ASP A 34 5.26 -16.09 4.87
CA ASP A 34 5.06 -17.33 5.65
C ASP A 34 3.62 -17.86 5.58
N TYR A 35 2.69 -17.03 5.16
CA TYR A 35 1.25 -17.27 5.10
C TYR A 35 0.70 -17.41 3.68
N LYS A 36 1.30 -18.03 2.77
CA LYS A 36 0.97 -18.40 1.37
C LYS A 36 -0.51 -18.28 0.90
N ALA A 37 -1.23 -17.26 1.38
CA ALA A 37 -2.63 -17.01 1.08
C ALA A 37 -2.79 -15.61 0.49
N ARG A 38 -2.96 -15.52 -0.84
CA ARG A 38 -3.07 -14.23 -1.55
C ARG A 38 -4.11 -13.25 -0.97
N ALA A 39 -5.18 -13.76 -0.37
CA ALA A 39 -6.16 -12.92 0.32
C ALA A 39 -5.59 -12.18 1.55
N LEU A 40 -4.39 -12.54 2.00
CA LEU A 40 -3.67 -11.90 3.11
C LEU A 40 -2.57 -10.95 2.63
N ASN A 41 -2.40 -10.75 1.32
CA ASN A 41 -1.41 -9.84 0.77
C ASN A 41 -2.08 -8.52 0.40
N LEU A 42 -1.55 -7.42 0.93
CA LEU A 42 -1.89 -6.06 0.51
C LEU A 42 -1.22 -5.76 -0.84
N THR A 43 -1.87 -4.93 -1.65
CA THR A 43 -1.31 -4.51 -2.93
C THR A 43 -1.21 -3.01 -3.05
N ASP A 44 -2.25 -2.27 -2.65
CA ASP A 44 -2.31 -0.82 -2.83
C ASP A 44 -3.18 -0.13 -1.79
N LEU A 45 -2.68 1.00 -1.31
CA LEU A 45 -3.44 2.01 -0.59
C LEU A 45 -3.65 3.24 -1.47
N TYR A 46 -4.92 3.68 -1.57
CA TYR A 46 -5.28 4.98 -2.14
C TYR A 46 -6.04 5.80 -1.10
N VAL A 47 -5.71 7.08 -1.02
CA VAL A 47 -6.41 8.02 -0.13
C VAL A 47 -6.54 9.35 -0.84
N PHE A 48 -7.76 9.84 -1.01
CA PHE A 48 -8.02 11.09 -1.71
C PHE A 48 -9.31 11.76 -1.26
N ARG A 49 -9.44 13.05 -1.51
CA ARG A 49 -10.70 13.78 -1.34
C ARG A 49 -11.66 13.33 -2.44
N GLU A 50 -12.87 12.96 -2.07
CA GLU A 50 -13.87 12.47 -3.04
C GLU A 50 -14.12 13.45 -4.18
N LYS A 51 -14.16 14.76 -3.87
CA LYS A 51 -14.39 15.82 -4.86
C LYS A 51 -13.33 15.91 -5.95
N ASP A 52 -12.10 15.48 -5.69
CA ASP A 52 -11.04 15.47 -6.68
C ASP A 52 -11.21 14.32 -7.69
N GLN A 53 -11.85 13.23 -7.28
CA GLN A 53 -12.22 12.11 -8.16
C GLN A 53 -13.58 12.34 -8.85
N ASN A 54 -14.54 12.90 -8.13
CA ASN A 54 -15.87 13.22 -8.62
C ASN A 54 -16.22 14.69 -8.29
N PRO A 55 -16.09 15.62 -9.24
CA PRO A 55 -16.38 17.05 -9.02
C PRO A 55 -17.82 17.33 -8.57
N SER A 56 -18.76 16.40 -8.78
CA SER A 56 -20.15 16.51 -8.32
C SER A 56 -20.36 16.02 -6.89
N ALA A 57 -19.36 15.40 -6.27
CA ALA A 57 -19.42 14.95 -4.89
C ALA A 57 -19.45 16.14 -3.91
N LYS A 58 -19.94 15.88 -2.70
CA LYS A 58 -19.91 16.88 -1.62
C LYS A 58 -18.46 17.19 -1.24
N ASP A 59 -18.23 18.43 -0.83
CA ASP A 59 -17.00 18.75 -0.11
C ASP A 59 -16.99 18.05 1.24
N GLY A 60 -15.81 17.57 1.66
CA GLY A 60 -15.59 17.08 3.01
C GLY A 60 -15.71 15.58 3.18
N ASP A 61 -15.70 14.79 2.11
CA ASP A 61 -15.54 13.33 2.20
C ASP A 61 -14.14 12.89 1.72
N LEU A 62 -13.54 11.96 2.47
CA LEU A 62 -12.33 11.24 2.06
C LEU A 62 -12.70 9.84 1.61
N VAL A 63 -12.00 9.37 0.59
CA VAL A 63 -12.08 7.99 0.11
C VAL A 63 -10.77 7.28 0.45
N PHE A 64 -10.91 6.10 1.05
CA PHE A 64 -9.84 5.16 1.35
C PHE A 64 -10.08 3.92 0.52
N VAL A 65 -9.06 3.42 -0.14
CA VAL A 65 -9.14 2.17 -0.91
C VAL A 65 -7.97 1.28 -0.53
N MET A 66 -8.28 0.07 -0.12
CA MET A 66 -7.35 -1.03 0.14
C MET A 66 -7.57 -2.10 -0.92
N ASN A 67 -6.52 -2.52 -1.58
CA ASN A 67 -6.54 -3.65 -2.48
C ASN A 67 -5.75 -4.82 -1.88
N THR A 68 -6.27 -6.03 -2.09
CA THR A 68 -5.67 -7.29 -1.62
C THR A 68 -5.87 -8.39 -2.67
N ASN A 69 -5.28 -9.55 -2.44
CA ASN A 69 -5.44 -10.72 -3.31
C ASN A 69 -4.94 -10.47 -4.75
N PRO A 70 -3.63 -10.18 -4.91
CA PRO A 70 -3.02 -9.84 -6.18
C PRO A 70 -3.27 -10.88 -7.27
N ARG A 71 -3.26 -10.46 -8.54
CA ARG A 71 -3.38 -11.33 -9.72
C ARG A 71 -4.62 -12.23 -9.70
N SER A 72 -5.73 -11.72 -9.17
CA SER A 72 -7.03 -12.40 -9.26
C SER A 72 -7.45 -12.48 -10.71
N LEU A 73 -7.78 -13.69 -11.17
CA LEU A 73 -8.07 -13.94 -12.59
C LEU A 73 -9.43 -13.38 -13.00
N ALA A 74 -9.53 -12.99 -14.26
CA ALA A 74 -10.78 -12.57 -14.88
C ALA A 74 -11.89 -13.64 -14.74
N ARG A 75 -13.14 -13.20 -14.58
CA ARG A 75 -14.34 -14.06 -14.53
C ARG A 75 -14.34 -15.09 -13.40
N GLN A 76 -13.52 -14.89 -12.35
CA GLN A 76 -13.45 -15.78 -11.21
C GLN A 76 -13.76 -15.00 -9.93
N GLN A 77 -14.64 -15.56 -9.07
CA GLN A 77 -14.95 -14.99 -7.77
C GLN A 77 -13.85 -15.33 -6.77
N TYR A 78 -13.36 -14.31 -6.07
CA TYR A 78 -12.43 -14.44 -4.96
C TYR A 78 -13.05 -13.85 -3.69
N TYR A 79 -12.57 -14.28 -2.54
CA TYR A 79 -13.12 -13.95 -1.23
C TYR A 79 -12.03 -13.39 -0.32
N PHE A 80 -12.44 -12.51 0.60
CA PHE A 80 -11.59 -12.10 1.71
C PHE A 80 -11.43 -13.26 2.71
N SER A 81 -10.31 -13.28 3.43
CA SER A 81 -10.08 -14.28 4.47
C SER A 81 -11.09 -14.13 5.61
N THR A 82 -11.69 -15.24 6.04
CA THR A 82 -12.59 -15.27 7.19
C THR A 82 -11.85 -15.29 8.54
N ASN A 83 -10.53 -15.33 8.50
CA ASN A 83 -9.66 -15.41 9.68
C ASN A 83 -8.61 -14.28 9.68
N ALA A 84 -9.01 -13.11 9.21
CA ALA A 84 -8.15 -11.94 9.16
C ALA A 84 -8.90 -10.66 9.52
N ARG A 85 -8.15 -9.65 9.95
CA ARG A 85 -8.56 -8.26 10.12
C ARG A 85 -7.86 -7.42 9.08
N TYR A 86 -8.63 -6.68 8.31
CA TYR A 86 -8.17 -5.69 7.35
C TYR A 86 -8.44 -4.32 7.94
N GLU A 87 -7.42 -3.48 8.06
CA GLU A 87 -7.56 -2.22 8.77
C GLU A 87 -6.96 -1.06 7.99
N PHE A 88 -7.75 0.01 7.78
CA PHE A 88 -7.20 1.33 7.56
C PHE A 88 -6.93 1.97 8.91
N LYS A 89 -5.72 2.42 9.13
CA LYS A 89 -5.31 3.16 10.32
C LYS A 89 -5.00 4.59 9.93
N PHE A 90 -5.34 5.54 10.77
CA PHE A 90 -5.03 6.94 10.52
C PHE A 90 -4.69 7.69 11.79
N SER A 91 -3.86 8.71 11.63
CA SER A 91 -3.57 9.68 12.70
C SER A 91 -3.72 11.10 12.19
N ARG A 92 -4.19 11.99 13.05
CA ARG A 92 -4.20 13.42 12.80
C ARG A 92 -2.80 13.98 13.03
N VAL A 93 -2.34 14.79 12.13
CA VAL A 93 -1.00 15.39 12.19
C VAL A 93 -1.13 16.89 12.41
N GLN A 94 -0.22 17.49 13.14
CA GLN A 94 -0.25 18.91 13.47
C GLN A 94 -0.24 19.78 12.20
N ASP A 95 0.63 19.45 11.26
CA ASP A 95 0.73 20.10 9.96
C ASP A 95 1.44 19.16 8.94
N LYS A 96 1.49 19.60 7.68
CA LYS A 96 2.08 18.83 6.58
C LYS A 96 3.57 18.51 6.74
N ASP A 97 4.28 19.27 7.57
CA ASP A 97 5.74 19.16 7.80
C ASP A 97 6.08 18.44 9.11
N ALA A 98 5.09 18.14 9.95
CA ALA A 98 5.31 17.43 11.21
C ALA A 98 5.78 15.99 10.96
N MET A 99 6.66 15.50 11.82
CA MET A 99 7.09 14.10 11.77
C MET A 99 5.90 13.18 12.05
N ALA A 100 5.74 12.13 11.25
CA ALA A 100 4.74 11.10 11.50
C ALA A 100 5.04 10.37 12.81
N THR A 101 4.01 10.09 13.60
CA THR A 101 4.15 9.34 14.85
C THR A 101 4.08 7.84 14.63
N GLY A 102 3.35 7.41 13.61
CA GLY A 102 3.03 6.01 13.35
C GLY A 102 2.03 5.40 14.34
N GLU A 103 1.54 6.20 15.29
CA GLU A 103 0.54 5.80 16.27
C GLU A 103 -0.86 6.18 15.77
N PRO A 104 -1.78 5.22 15.59
CA PRO A 104 -3.11 5.53 15.08
C PRO A 104 -3.98 6.15 16.17
N ASP A 105 -4.69 7.22 15.85
CA ASP A 105 -5.74 7.77 16.71
C ASP A 105 -7.17 7.39 16.22
N GLY A 106 -7.24 6.66 15.10
CA GLY A 106 -8.45 6.07 14.57
C GLY A 106 -8.19 4.95 13.57
N PHE A 107 -9.22 4.12 13.34
CA PHE A 107 -9.15 3.05 12.35
C PHE A 107 -10.55 2.64 11.86
N PHE A 108 -10.58 2.06 10.66
CA PHE A 108 -11.67 1.24 10.15
C PHE A 108 -11.17 -0.20 10.00
N ARG A 109 -11.81 -1.16 10.68
CA ARG A 109 -11.49 -2.58 10.64
C ARG A 109 -12.61 -3.36 9.99
N PHE A 110 -12.26 -4.31 9.15
CA PHE A 110 -13.16 -5.20 8.44
C PHE A 110 -12.81 -6.66 8.75
N GLU A 111 -13.83 -7.41 9.16
CA GLU A 111 -13.76 -8.85 9.37
C GLU A 111 -14.87 -9.51 8.54
N PHE A 112 -14.54 -10.57 7.81
CA PHE A 112 -15.44 -11.19 6.85
C PHE A 112 -15.87 -12.57 7.33
N GLY A 113 -17.17 -12.88 7.20
CA GLY A 113 -17.68 -14.23 7.42
C GLY A 113 -17.56 -15.11 6.16
N PRO A 114 -17.95 -16.40 6.26
CA PRO A 114 -17.99 -17.28 5.10
C PRO A 114 -18.98 -16.79 4.04
N PRO A 115 -18.71 -17.05 2.75
CA PRO A 115 -19.62 -16.67 1.68
C PRO A 115 -20.93 -17.48 1.76
N ASP A 116 -22.03 -16.81 1.45
CA ASP A 116 -23.35 -17.43 1.34
C ASP A 116 -23.54 -18.08 -0.06
N LYS A 117 -24.75 -18.64 -0.29
CA LYS A 117 -25.12 -19.24 -1.58
C LYS A 117 -25.11 -18.28 -2.78
N ASN A 118 -25.12 -16.97 -2.53
CA ASN A 118 -25.07 -15.93 -3.55
C ASN A 118 -23.64 -15.44 -3.78
N GLY A 119 -22.64 -15.99 -3.11
CA GLY A 119 -21.23 -15.55 -3.16
C GLY A 119 -20.98 -14.26 -2.39
N GLN A 120 -21.83 -13.91 -1.42
CA GLN A 120 -21.65 -12.71 -0.60
C GLN A 120 -21.10 -13.08 0.78
N GLN A 121 -20.12 -12.33 1.26
CA GLN A 121 -19.61 -12.48 2.62
C GLN A 121 -20.25 -11.41 3.52
N PRO A 122 -20.75 -11.78 4.72
CA PRO A 122 -21.14 -10.80 5.71
C PRO A 122 -19.92 -10.09 6.26
N ILE A 123 -20.05 -8.78 6.49
CA ILE A 123 -18.98 -7.91 6.97
C ILE A 123 -19.30 -7.42 8.37
N THR A 124 -18.35 -7.54 9.28
CA THR A 124 -18.35 -6.85 10.55
C THR A 124 -17.39 -5.67 10.45
N ILE A 125 -17.87 -4.46 10.67
CA ILE A 125 -17.05 -3.24 10.65
C ILE A 125 -16.84 -2.77 12.08
N THR A 126 -15.58 -2.51 12.45
CA THR A 126 -15.26 -1.81 13.70
C THR A 126 -14.63 -0.48 13.34
N ALA A 127 -15.28 0.61 13.72
CA ALA A 127 -14.79 1.97 13.54
C ALA A 127 -14.35 2.55 14.88
N SER A 128 -13.18 3.14 14.94
CA SER A 128 -12.64 3.78 16.16
C SER A 128 -12.06 5.14 15.85
N ARG A 129 -12.27 6.08 16.74
CA ARG A 129 -11.64 7.41 16.72
C ARG A 129 -11.55 7.97 18.14
N ALA A 130 -10.43 8.59 18.48
CA ALA A 130 -10.21 9.23 19.78
C ALA A 130 -10.66 8.33 20.97
N GLY A 131 -10.40 7.02 20.90
CA GLY A 131 -10.74 6.05 21.95
C GLY A 131 -12.21 5.58 21.94
N ILE A 132 -13.08 6.13 21.09
CA ILE A 132 -14.47 5.67 20.96
C ILE A 132 -14.55 4.62 19.85
N THR A 133 -14.96 3.41 20.21
CA THR A 133 -15.06 2.27 19.28
C THR A 133 -16.50 1.82 19.12
N ARG A 134 -16.91 1.53 17.88
CA ARG A 134 -18.22 0.99 17.49
C ARG A 134 -18.03 -0.23 16.60
N THR A 135 -18.79 -1.29 16.89
CA THR A 135 -18.85 -2.49 16.02
C THR A 135 -20.23 -2.56 15.37
N LEU A 136 -20.26 -2.70 14.06
CA LEU A 136 -21.42 -2.57 13.21
C LEU A 136 -21.53 -3.80 12.29
N LYS A 137 -22.73 -4.37 12.21
CA LYS A 137 -23.04 -5.54 11.37
C LYS A 137 -24.19 -5.30 10.42
N THR A 138 -24.84 -4.12 10.55
CA THR A 138 -25.98 -3.74 9.73
C THR A 138 -25.80 -2.35 9.14
N THR A 139 -26.37 -2.14 7.98
CA THR A 139 -26.51 -0.85 7.31
C THR A 139 -27.44 0.08 8.08
N ALA A 140 -27.54 1.32 7.69
CA ALA A 140 -28.42 2.32 8.31
C ALA A 140 -29.92 1.96 8.24
N ASP A 141 -30.31 1.15 7.25
CA ASP A 141 -31.68 0.62 7.08
C ASP A 141 -31.87 -0.78 7.70
N GLY A 142 -30.91 -1.25 8.49
CA GLY A 142 -31.00 -2.48 9.28
C GLY A 142 -30.69 -3.77 8.52
N LYS A 143 -30.22 -3.71 7.26
CA LYS A 143 -29.83 -4.89 6.49
C LYS A 143 -28.41 -5.35 6.85
N PRO A 144 -28.05 -6.63 6.62
CA PRO A 144 -26.67 -7.08 6.75
C PRO A 144 -25.73 -6.27 5.87
N ILE A 145 -24.53 -6.01 6.36
CA ILE A 145 -23.43 -5.47 5.54
C ILE A 145 -22.81 -6.63 4.75
N LEU A 146 -22.76 -6.53 3.43
CA LEU A 146 -22.38 -7.64 2.55
C LEU A 146 -21.36 -7.20 1.49
N THR A 147 -20.53 -8.14 1.04
CA THR A 147 -19.67 -7.95 -0.13
C THR A 147 -20.49 -7.95 -1.41
N SER A 148 -19.90 -7.40 -2.49
CA SER A 148 -20.44 -7.44 -3.85
C SER A 148 -20.03 -8.72 -4.56
N PRO A 149 -20.97 -9.51 -5.08
CA PRO A 149 -20.64 -10.62 -5.98
C PRO A 149 -20.07 -10.10 -7.31
N LEU A 150 -19.23 -10.91 -7.96
CA LEU A 150 -18.59 -10.57 -9.24
C LEU A 150 -19.57 -10.11 -10.33
N SER A 151 -20.72 -10.76 -10.43
CA SER A 151 -21.71 -10.52 -11.50
C SER A 151 -22.72 -9.41 -11.19
N SER A 152 -22.58 -8.71 -10.07
CA SER A 152 -23.54 -7.70 -9.63
C SER A 152 -23.02 -6.27 -9.83
N ARG A 153 -23.96 -5.30 -9.85
CA ARG A 153 -23.58 -3.91 -9.59
C ARG A 153 -22.97 -3.79 -8.20
N PRO A 154 -22.11 -2.79 -7.95
CA PRO A 154 -21.54 -2.56 -6.63
C PRO A 154 -22.61 -2.52 -5.54
N VAL A 155 -22.48 -3.38 -4.52
CA VAL A 155 -23.30 -3.31 -3.32
C VAL A 155 -22.69 -2.27 -2.41
N LEU A 156 -23.38 -1.13 -2.26
CA LEU A 156 -22.94 -0.04 -1.40
C LEU A 156 -23.64 -0.16 -0.05
N ASN A 157 -22.85 -0.31 1.00
CA ASN A 157 -23.33 -0.43 2.37
C ASN A 157 -23.22 0.94 3.06
N ASN A 158 -24.36 1.60 3.27
CA ASN A 158 -24.43 2.82 4.06
C ASN A 158 -24.54 2.47 5.54
N VAL A 159 -23.56 2.83 6.33
CA VAL A 159 -23.43 2.45 7.74
C VAL A 159 -23.47 3.69 8.61
N ARG A 160 -24.29 3.69 9.65
CA ARG A 160 -24.43 4.82 10.57
C ARG A 160 -23.33 4.80 11.63
N LEU A 161 -22.66 5.94 11.79
CA LEU A 161 -21.76 6.23 12.90
C LEU A 161 -22.35 7.29 13.83
N ASP A 162 -21.70 7.57 14.96
CA ASP A 162 -22.20 8.51 15.97
C ASP A 162 -22.46 9.92 15.41
N ASN A 163 -21.62 10.39 14.50
CA ASN A 163 -21.78 11.66 13.79
C ASN A 163 -21.70 11.42 12.29
N GLY A 164 -22.84 11.16 11.64
CA GLY A 164 -22.90 10.87 10.21
C GLY A 164 -22.85 9.38 9.90
N GLY A 165 -22.27 9.01 8.79
CA GLY A 165 -22.15 7.64 8.32
C GLY A 165 -21.07 7.49 7.30
N ILE A 166 -20.64 6.24 7.09
CA ILE A 166 -19.71 5.86 6.03
C ILE A 166 -20.45 5.08 4.95
N THR A 167 -19.96 5.13 3.73
CA THR A 167 -20.36 4.20 2.67
C THR A 167 -19.22 3.24 2.44
N VAL A 168 -19.51 1.94 2.44
CA VAL A 168 -18.53 0.89 2.27
C VAL A 168 -18.87 0.03 1.05
N PHE A 169 -17.88 -0.21 0.23
CA PHE A 169 -17.85 -1.24 -0.80
C PHE A 169 -16.81 -2.30 -0.41
N ALA A 170 -17.11 -3.56 -0.63
CA ALA A 170 -16.12 -4.63 -0.59
C ALA A 170 -16.45 -5.67 -1.68
N GLY A 171 -15.47 -6.04 -2.50
CA GLY A 171 -15.65 -6.99 -3.61
C GLY A 171 -14.53 -6.89 -4.63
N LEU A 172 -14.63 -7.67 -5.70
CA LEU A 172 -13.64 -7.64 -6.78
C LEU A 172 -13.76 -6.37 -7.62
N ARG A 173 -12.59 -5.84 -7.99
CA ARG A 173 -12.42 -4.76 -8.95
C ARG A 173 -11.25 -5.07 -9.87
N GLU A 174 -11.21 -4.45 -11.06
CA GLU A 174 -10.00 -4.42 -11.84
C GLU A 174 -8.88 -3.83 -10.97
N ASP A 175 -7.69 -4.40 -11.10
CA ASP A 175 -6.50 -3.88 -10.42
C ASP A 175 -6.10 -2.52 -11.05
N PRO A 176 -6.21 -1.40 -10.32
CA PRO A 176 -5.92 -0.08 -10.89
C PRO A 176 -4.43 0.25 -10.93
N PHE A 177 -3.57 -0.58 -10.34
CA PHE A 177 -2.13 -0.39 -10.36
C PHE A 177 -1.56 -0.69 -11.75
N PHE A 178 -0.48 -0.04 -12.12
CA PHE A 178 0.22 -0.25 -13.39
C PHE A 178 1.73 -0.13 -13.18
N PHE A 179 2.49 -1.07 -13.71
CA PHE A 179 3.94 -1.16 -13.55
C PHE A 179 4.57 -2.21 -14.46
N ASP A 180 5.75 -1.93 -15.01
CA ASP A 180 6.58 -2.93 -15.67
C ASP A 180 7.46 -3.68 -14.66
N VAL A 181 6.82 -4.50 -13.84
CA VAL A 181 7.42 -5.25 -12.74
C VAL A 181 8.59 -6.11 -13.20
N GLU A 182 8.42 -6.87 -14.28
CA GLU A 182 9.46 -7.75 -14.80
C GLU A 182 10.71 -6.96 -15.18
N GLN A 183 10.55 -5.85 -15.87
CA GLN A 183 11.68 -5.04 -16.30
C GLN A 183 12.33 -4.32 -15.11
N PHE A 184 11.57 -3.90 -14.13
CA PHE A 184 12.11 -3.35 -12.88
C PHE A 184 13.10 -4.33 -12.20
N PHE A 185 12.71 -5.58 -12.05
CA PHE A 185 13.60 -6.58 -11.45
C PHE A 185 14.84 -6.86 -12.30
N ARG A 186 14.73 -6.82 -13.63
CA ARG A 186 15.89 -6.93 -14.53
C ARG A 186 16.84 -5.74 -14.38
N VAL A 187 16.30 -4.52 -14.30
CA VAL A 187 17.10 -3.30 -14.05
C VAL A 187 17.80 -3.39 -12.71
N ARG A 188 17.06 -3.77 -11.66
CA ARG A 188 17.60 -3.94 -10.30
C ARG A 188 18.72 -5.00 -10.25
N ALA A 189 18.52 -6.15 -10.90
CA ALA A 189 19.55 -7.20 -11.00
C ALA A 189 20.80 -6.70 -11.73
N GLY A 190 20.64 -5.94 -12.82
CA GLY A 190 21.76 -5.32 -13.54
C GLY A 190 22.55 -4.34 -12.68
N LEU A 191 21.86 -3.48 -11.91
CA LEU A 191 22.50 -2.55 -10.97
C LEU A 191 23.26 -3.27 -9.85
N ALA A 192 22.75 -4.40 -9.40
CA ALA A 192 23.41 -5.23 -8.39
C ALA A 192 24.55 -6.11 -8.95
N GLY A 193 24.81 -6.10 -10.27
CA GLY A 193 25.81 -6.96 -10.92
C GLY A 193 25.41 -8.43 -10.99
N LEU A 194 24.11 -8.74 -10.80
CA LEU A 194 23.54 -10.09 -10.83
C LEU A 194 22.95 -10.46 -12.20
N GLY A 195 22.98 -9.52 -13.15
CA GLY A 195 22.44 -9.67 -14.49
C GLY A 195 23.02 -8.65 -15.47
N PRO A 196 22.58 -8.67 -16.74
CA PRO A 196 22.99 -7.66 -17.71
C PRO A 196 22.46 -6.28 -17.31
N SER A 197 23.29 -5.24 -17.53
CA SER A 197 22.84 -3.86 -17.37
C SER A 197 21.81 -3.54 -18.47
N VAL A 198 20.58 -3.32 -18.09
CA VAL A 198 19.45 -2.97 -18.98
C VAL A 198 18.71 -1.76 -18.44
N GLY A 199 18.03 -1.03 -19.33
CA GLY A 199 17.10 0.03 -18.96
C GLY A 199 15.64 -0.41 -19.01
N PHE A 200 14.72 0.48 -18.70
CA PHE A 200 13.31 0.25 -18.95
C PHE A 200 13.02 0.22 -20.45
N ARG A 201 12.13 -0.67 -20.87
CA ARG A 201 11.68 -0.81 -22.26
C ARG A 201 10.63 0.26 -22.59
N SER A 202 10.48 0.58 -23.88
CA SER A 202 9.46 1.53 -24.33
C SER A 202 8.77 0.98 -25.59
N PRO A 203 7.41 0.82 -25.56
CA PRO A 203 6.55 0.96 -24.40
C PRO A 203 6.84 -0.10 -23.33
N GLY A 204 6.53 0.21 -22.06
CA GLY A 204 6.59 -0.74 -20.95
C GLY A 204 5.48 -1.79 -21.04
N VAL A 205 5.66 -2.91 -20.35
CA VAL A 205 4.65 -3.96 -20.23
C VAL A 205 3.96 -3.82 -18.89
N ASP A 206 2.68 -3.50 -18.93
CA ASP A 206 1.87 -3.43 -17.73
C ASP A 206 1.60 -4.84 -17.19
N PHE A 207 2.15 -5.11 -16.01
CA PHE A 207 2.07 -6.42 -15.36
C PHE A 207 0.67 -6.73 -14.82
N THR A 208 -0.09 -5.71 -14.42
CA THR A 208 -1.38 -5.87 -13.75
C THR A 208 -2.56 -5.81 -14.69
N ALA A 209 -2.35 -5.37 -15.92
CA ALA A 209 -3.40 -5.29 -16.93
C ALA A 209 -4.15 -6.63 -17.13
N GLY A 210 -5.46 -6.61 -16.93
CA GLY A 210 -6.33 -7.79 -17.07
C GLY A 210 -6.49 -8.62 -15.79
N TYR A 211 -5.81 -8.29 -14.71
CA TYR A 211 -6.04 -8.88 -13.39
C TYR A 211 -7.08 -8.10 -12.58
N ASN A 212 -7.56 -8.72 -11.54
CA ASN A 212 -8.43 -8.15 -10.52
C ASN A 212 -7.76 -8.21 -9.16
N VAL A 213 -8.31 -7.44 -8.22
CA VAL A 213 -7.99 -7.45 -6.79
C VAL A 213 -9.27 -7.49 -5.95
N ASN A 214 -9.19 -7.97 -4.73
CA ASN A 214 -10.23 -7.73 -3.74
C ASN A 214 -10.06 -6.32 -3.19
N THR A 215 -11.08 -5.50 -3.32
CA THR A 215 -11.07 -4.09 -2.90
C THR A 215 -11.98 -3.88 -1.70
N ILE A 216 -11.50 -3.14 -0.71
CA ILE A 216 -12.32 -2.49 0.32
C ILE A 216 -12.22 -0.98 0.06
N ALA A 217 -13.35 -0.34 -0.24
CA ALA A 217 -13.41 1.12 -0.37
C ALA A 217 -14.32 1.71 0.70
N VAL A 218 -13.85 2.78 1.35
CA VAL A 218 -14.58 3.51 2.38
C VAL A 218 -14.67 4.97 1.99
N ARG A 219 -15.88 5.50 1.87
CA ARG A 219 -16.11 6.93 1.83
C ARG A 219 -16.51 7.39 3.23
N ALA A 220 -15.73 8.27 3.82
CA ALA A 220 -15.91 8.73 5.19
C ALA A 220 -15.95 10.26 5.28
N PRO A 221 -16.88 10.84 6.05
CA PRO A 221 -16.90 12.28 6.29
C PRO A 221 -15.62 12.72 7.02
N LEU A 222 -14.99 13.77 6.50
CA LEU A 222 -13.82 14.38 7.12
C LEU A 222 -14.08 14.78 8.57
N GLU A 223 -15.27 15.30 8.86
CA GLU A 223 -15.72 15.69 10.19
C GLU A 223 -15.66 14.54 11.20
N TRP A 224 -15.95 13.31 10.74
CA TRP A 224 -15.82 12.12 11.57
C TRP A 224 -14.35 11.80 11.85
N ILE A 225 -13.47 11.87 10.82
CA ILE A 225 -12.03 11.60 10.95
C ILE A 225 -11.35 12.66 11.82
N GLN A 226 -11.74 13.92 11.69
CA GLN A 226 -11.26 15.04 12.51
C GLN A 226 -11.62 14.86 14.00
N SER A 227 -12.69 14.16 14.32
CA SER A 227 -13.11 13.90 15.70
C SER A 227 -13.20 15.17 16.56
N GLY A 228 -13.79 16.23 16.01
CA GLY A 228 -13.95 17.52 16.69
C GLY A 228 -12.69 18.41 16.68
N SER A 229 -11.59 17.97 16.06
CA SER A 229 -10.43 18.83 15.81
C SER A 229 -10.59 19.61 14.49
N ILE A 230 -9.67 20.54 14.26
CA ILE A 230 -9.56 21.28 13.00
C ILE A 230 -8.40 20.75 12.12
N ALA A 231 -7.98 19.52 12.36
CA ALA A 231 -6.87 18.92 11.62
C ALA A 231 -7.15 18.88 10.12
N THR A 232 -6.18 19.27 9.33
CA THR A 232 -6.24 19.25 7.85
C THR A 232 -5.25 18.26 7.25
N THR A 233 -4.43 17.64 8.08
CA THR A 233 -3.39 16.69 7.66
C THR A 233 -3.55 15.38 8.41
N PHE A 234 -3.49 14.28 7.67
CA PHE A 234 -3.64 12.93 8.20
C PHE A 234 -2.55 12.03 7.62
N ASP A 235 -2.04 11.13 8.45
CA ASP A 235 -1.22 10.01 8.01
C ASP A 235 -2.09 8.76 8.00
N VAL A 236 -2.04 7.98 6.92
CA VAL A 236 -2.84 6.79 6.70
C VAL A 236 -1.93 5.62 6.31
N TRP A 237 -2.22 4.45 6.84
CA TRP A 237 -1.62 3.18 6.42
C TRP A 237 -2.63 2.06 6.60
N GLU A 238 -2.34 0.94 6.02
CA GLU A 238 -3.19 -0.24 6.11
C GLU A 238 -2.43 -1.44 6.65
N THR A 239 -3.16 -2.35 7.27
CA THR A 239 -2.58 -3.58 7.85
C THR A 239 -3.52 -4.76 7.68
N ILE A 240 -2.93 -5.96 7.59
CA ILE A 240 -3.65 -7.22 7.80
C ILE A 240 -3.09 -7.90 9.05
N SER A 241 -3.99 -8.38 9.90
CA SER A 241 -3.65 -9.17 11.08
C SER A 241 -4.42 -10.49 11.09
N ILE A 242 -3.81 -11.53 11.62
CA ILE A 242 -4.41 -12.84 11.84
C ILE A 242 -4.40 -13.18 13.33
N PRO A 243 -5.22 -14.15 13.80
CA PRO A 243 -5.07 -14.65 15.17
C PRO A 243 -3.64 -15.11 15.41
N ASP A 244 -3.04 -14.67 16.52
CA ASP A 244 -1.67 -15.03 16.85
C ASP A 244 -1.59 -16.53 17.13
N PRO A 245 -0.80 -17.31 16.36
CA PRO A 245 -0.66 -18.74 16.56
C PRO A 245 0.03 -19.11 17.88
N GLU A 246 0.83 -18.18 18.44
CA GLU A 246 1.58 -18.39 19.68
C GLU A 246 0.84 -17.87 20.90
N LYS A 247 -0.06 -16.89 20.74
CA LYS A 247 -0.75 -16.20 21.81
C LYS A 247 -2.26 -16.20 21.62
N LYS A 248 -2.90 -17.19 22.21
CA LYS A 248 -4.37 -17.38 22.12
C LYS A 248 -5.13 -16.10 22.51
N GLY A 249 -5.95 -15.60 21.59
CA GLY A 249 -6.82 -14.44 21.80
C GLY A 249 -6.16 -13.10 21.42
N GLU A 250 -4.88 -13.10 21.05
CA GLU A 250 -4.20 -11.95 20.47
C GLU A 250 -4.24 -11.99 18.92
N TRP A 251 -3.91 -10.85 18.32
CA TRP A 251 -3.82 -10.70 16.86
C TRP A 251 -2.41 -10.29 16.51
N LYS A 252 -1.84 -10.93 15.49
CA LYS A 252 -0.52 -10.66 14.96
C LYS A 252 -0.65 -9.95 13.63
N GLN A 253 -0.07 -8.75 13.50
CA GLN A 253 0.07 -8.08 12.21
C GLN A 253 1.04 -8.87 11.34
N ILE A 254 0.66 -9.10 10.09
CA ILE A 254 1.46 -9.85 9.11
C ILE A 254 1.73 -9.05 7.85
N GLU A 255 0.92 -8.02 7.59
CA GLU A 255 1.06 -7.13 6.43
C GLU A 255 0.87 -5.68 6.85
N ARG A 256 1.63 -4.80 6.22
CA ARG A 256 1.50 -3.34 6.34
C ARG A 256 1.89 -2.68 5.02
N LEU A 257 1.07 -1.74 4.58
CA LEU A 257 1.34 -0.94 3.41
C LEU A 257 0.91 0.51 3.63
N ALA A 258 1.66 1.44 3.04
CA ALA A 258 1.24 2.83 2.92
C ALA A 258 1.62 3.40 1.55
N ARG A 259 2.90 3.63 1.29
CA ARG A 259 3.36 4.14 -0.01
C ARG A 259 3.80 3.00 -0.89
N PRO A 260 3.32 2.95 -2.14
CA PRO A 260 3.62 1.85 -3.04
C PRO A 260 5.10 1.80 -3.41
N ALA A 261 5.61 0.59 -3.60
CA ALA A 261 6.94 0.26 -4.11
C ALA A 261 8.13 0.81 -3.29
N VAL A 262 7.92 1.32 -2.07
CA VAL A 262 9.03 1.85 -1.25
C VAL A 262 9.80 0.69 -0.61
N ASN A 263 9.13 -0.17 0.12
CA ASN A 263 9.77 -1.28 0.81
C ASN A 263 10.34 -2.30 -0.20
N GLU A 264 9.53 -2.73 -1.16
CA GLU A 264 9.89 -3.72 -2.18
C GLU A 264 10.98 -3.22 -3.13
N GLY A 265 11.01 -1.93 -3.40
CA GLY A 265 12.04 -1.30 -4.23
C GLY A 265 13.40 -1.22 -3.55
N LEU A 266 13.43 -1.07 -2.24
CA LEU A 266 14.64 -0.79 -1.46
C LEU A 266 15.12 -1.97 -0.62
N VAL A 267 14.23 -2.88 -0.20
CA VAL A 267 14.56 -4.06 0.59
C VAL A 267 14.61 -5.29 -0.32
N LEU A 268 15.74 -5.99 -0.33
CA LEU A 268 16.00 -7.13 -1.22
C LEU A 268 15.74 -8.47 -0.53
N THR A 269 15.87 -8.49 0.79
CA THR A 269 15.78 -9.70 1.60
C THR A 269 14.36 -9.89 2.10
N ASN A 270 13.70 -10.99 1.73
CA ASN A 270 12.30 -11.29 2.12
C ASN A 270 12.09 -11.27 3.64
N ASP A 271 13.02 -11.80 4.42
CA ASP A 271 12.90 -11.78 5.89
C ASP A 271 12.85 -10.35 6.45
N TYR A 272 13.51 -9.40 5.79
CA TYR A 272 13.46 -7.99 6.17
C TYR A 272 12.14 -7.34 5.77
N LEU A 273 11.61 -7.67 4.58
CA LEU A 273 10.26 -7.24 4.16
C LEU A 273 9.21 -7.77 5.13
N ASN A 274 9.23 -9.06 5.44
CA ASN A 274 8.32 -9.68 6.41
C ASN A 274 8.45 -9.03 7.81
N THR A 275 9.66 -8.62 8.20
CA THR A 275 9.88 -7.89 9.46
C THR A 275 9.24 -6.50 9.42
N LEU A 276 9.39 -5.75 8.32
CA LEU A 276 8.74 -4.44 8.16
C LEU A 276 7.22 -4.55 8.13
N ASN A 277 6.68 -5.59 7.48
CA ASN A 277 5.24 -5.85 7.44
C ASN A 277 4.67 -6.19 8.84
N ALA A 278 5.47 -6.81 9.70
CA ALA A 278 5.05 -7.20 11.05
C ALA A 278 5.10 -6.06 12.08
N VAL A 279 5.70 -4.91 11.77
CA VAL A 279 5.81 -3.76 12.69
C VAL A 279 5.01 -2.55 12.20
N GLY A 280 4.60 -1.68 13.12
CA GLY A 280 3.92 -0.44 12.79
C GLY A 280 4.88 0.68 12.38
N PRO A 281 4.38 1.78 11.75
CA PRO A 281 5.20 2.95 11.43
C PRO A 281 5.78 3.63 12.67
N ASP A 282 5.23 3.38 13.86
CA ASP A 282 5.78 3.86 15.14
C ASP A 282 7.19 3.32 15.43
N PHE A 283 7.48 2.10 14.98
CA PHE A 283 8.83 1.54 15.06
C PHE A 283 9.82 2.38 14.24
N GLU A 284 9.48 2.71 13.01
CA GLU A 284 10.30 3.54 12.14
C GLU A 284 10.44 4.97 12.69
N ALA A 285 9.37 5.52 13.29
CA ALA A 285 9.43 6.80 14.00
C ALA A 285 10.41 6.77 15.18
N LYS A 286 10.48 5.67 15.93
CA LYS A 286 11.47 5.48 17.01
C LYS A 286 12.89 5.44 16.48
N VAL A 287 13.12 4.74 15.35
CA VAL A 287 14.44 4.71 14.67
C VAL A 287 14.89 6.13 14.32
N LEU A 288 14.02 6.92 13.69
CA LEU A 288 14.33 8.30 13.28
C LEU A 288 14.56 9.24 14.49
N LYS A 289 13.92 8.98 15.62
CA LYS A 289 14.14 9.73 16.88
C LYS A 289 15.40 9.32 17.62
N GLY A 290 16.12 8.32 17.10
CA GLY A 290 17.38 7.86 17.70
C GLY A 290 17.19 6.93 18.91
N ASP A 291 16.05 6.24 19.02
CA ASP A 291 15.88 5.16 19.99
C ASP A 291 16.93 4.08 19.73
N LYS A 292 17.70 3.72 20.76
CA LYS A 292 18.86 2.85 20.59
C LYS A 292 18.48 1.40 20.24
N ASP A 293 17.41 0.90 20.82
CA ASP A 293 16.98 -0.48 20.62
C ASP A 293 16.33 -0.62 19.25
N ALA A 294 15.46 0.32 18.87
CA ALA A 294 14.87 0.36 17.54
C ALA A 294 15.94 0.54 16.44
N ALA A 295 16.91 1.44 16.65
CA ALA A 295 18.00 1.67 15.70
C ALA A 295 18.89 0.41 15.55
N ALA A 296 19.20 -0.29 16.63
CA ALA A 296 19.96 -1.52 16.60
C ALA A 296 19.20 -2.64 15.85
N ALA A 297 17.90 -2.78 16.09
CA ALA A 297 17.05 -3.75 15.41
C ALA A 297 16.92 -3.45 13.90
N ALA A 298 16.79 -2.18 13.51
CA ALA A 298 16.68 -1.75 12.13
C ALA A 298 18.01 -1.73 11.36
N ALA A 299 19.16 -1.77 12.03
CA ALA A 299 20.47 -1.57 11.41
C ALA A 299 20.74 -2.44 10.18
N PRO A 300 20.41 -3.75 10.14
CA PRO A 300 20.61 -4.57 8.96
C PRO A 300 19.78 -4.10 7.75
N ILE A 301 18.53 -3.73 7.98
CA ILE A 301 17.61 -3.23 6.94
C ILE A 301 18.10 -1.89 6.41
N VAL A 302 18.47 -0.96 7.28
CA VAL A 302 19.02 0.36 6.90
C VAL A 302 20.32 0.21 6.10
N ALA A 303 21.15 -0.76 6.43
CA ALA A 303 22.39 -1.06 5.68
C ALA A 303 22.08 -1.56 4.26
N GLU A 304 21.09 -2.45 4.10
CA GLU A 304 20.64 -2.94 2.80
C GLU A 304 20.05 -1.82 1.95
N VAL A 305 19.09 -1.06 2.47
CA VAL A 305 18.48 0.10 1.83
C VAL A 305 19.54 1.13 1.39
N SER A 306 20.49 1.44 2.28
CA SER A 306 21.59 2.36 1.96
C SER A 306 22.46 1.84 0.82
N THR A 307 22.68 0.52 0.74
CA THR A 307 23.42 -0.10 -0.34
C THR A 307 22.69 0.02 -1.68
N VAL A 308 21.38 -0.25 -1.71
CA VAL A 308 20.54 -0.07 -2.90
C VAL A 308 20.55 1.37 -3.36
N LEU A 309 20.36 2.32 -2.46
CA LEU A 309 20.38 3.75 -2.79
C LEU A 309 21.74 4.21 -3.31
N LYS A 310 22.87 3.65 -2.83
CA LYS A 310 24.21 3.91 -3.39
C LYS A 310 24.34 3.39 -4.81
N LEU A 311 23.82 2.19 -5.10
CA LEU A 311 23.80 1.63 -6.46
C LEU A 311 23.00 2.50 -7.43
N LEU A 312 21.97 3.19 -6.93
CA LEU A 312 21.17 4.17 -7.68
C LEU A 312 21.89 5.53 -7.84
N GLY A 313 23.16 5.67 -7.42
CA GLY A 313 23.98 6.87 -7.61
C GLY A 313 23.83 7.94 -6.54
N ASN A 314 23.22 7.62 -5.39
CA ASN A 314 23.06 8.58 -4.30
C ASN A 314 24.30 8.63 -3.40
N ASP A 315 24.69 9.82 -2.99
CA ASP A 315 25.69 10.03 -1.93
C ASP A 315 25.04 9.85 -0.52
N GLN A 316 25.88 9.87 0.51
CA GLN A 316 25.40 9.62 1.88
C GLN A 316 24.43 10.71 2.39
N ASN A 317 24.62 11.98 1.96
CA ASN A 317 23.74 13.06 2.38
C ASN A 317 22.34 12.88 1.78
N ARG A 318 22.28 12.50 0.50
CA ARG A 318 21.02 12.22 -0.17
C ARG A 318 20.34 10.96 0.37
N ILE A 319 21.10 9.92 0.68
CA ILE A 319 20.57 8.70 1.34
C ILE A 319 19.89 9.08 2.66
N ASN A 320 20.54 9.86 3.50
CA ASN A 320 19.95 10.31 4.76
C ASN A 320 18.68 11.15 4.54
N ALA A 321 18.68 12.02 3.51
CA ALA A 321 17.50 12.80 3.15
C ALA A 321 16.34 11.90 2.67
N LEU A 322 16.63 10.90 1.84
CA LEU A 322 15.64 9.94 1.35
C LEU A 322 15.05 9.10 2.50
N LEU A 323 15.89 8.61 3.41
CA LEU A 323 15.40 7.91 4.61
C LEU A 323 14.47 8.80 5.43
N GLY A 324 14.81 10.08 5.62
CA GLY A 324 13.95 11.03 6.32
C GLY A 324 12.65 11.38 5.57
N ALA A 325 12.64 11.29 4.23
CA ALA A 325 11.46 11.55 3.42
C ALA A 325 10.52 10.34 3.34
N PHE A 326 11.09 9.11 3.35
CA PHE A 326 10.32 7.88 3.18
C PHE A 326 9.91 7.23 4.50
N LEU A 327 10.56 7.55 5.62
CA LEU A 327 10.23 7.00 6.93
C LEU A 327 9.62 8.06 7.85
N PRO A 328 8.67 7.73 8.70
CA PRO A 328 7.90 6.48 8.70
C PRO A 328 7.10 6.30 7.41
N ASP A 329 6.93 5.03 6.99
CA ASP A 329 6.11 4.73 5.82
C ASP A 329 4.62 4.91 6.14
N VAL A 330 4.11 6.07 5.73
CA VAL A 330 2.71 6.47 5.84
C VAL A 330 2.30 7.26 4.59
N MET A 331 1.05 7.11 4.17
CA MET A 331 0.43 7.93 3.13
C MET A 331 -0.12 9.21 3.75
N ARG A 332 0.57 10.35 3.55
CA ARG A 332 0.10 11.63 4.07
C ARG A 332 -0.91 12.27 3.13
N ILE A 333 -2.04 12.71 3.70
CA ILE A 333 -3.03 13.53 2.99
C ILE A 333 -3.29 14.84 3.74
N ASP A 334 -2.84 15.94 3.16
CA ASP A 334 -3.20 17.30 3.54
C ASP A 334 -4.32 17.78 2.60
N ILE A 335 -5.48 18.01 3.18
CA ILE A 335 -6.72 18.33 2.45
C ILE A 335 -6.83 19.80 2.03
N THR A 336 -5.84 20.64 2.31
CA THR A 336 -5.87 22.08 1.96
C THR A 336 -5.68 22.36 0.47
N GLY A 337 -5.43 21.33 -0.34
CA GLY A 337 -5.35 21.41 -1.79
C GLY A 337 -5.77 20.10 -2.45
N PRO A 338 -5.77 20.03 -3.78
CA PRO A 338 -6.22 18.86 -4.52
C PRO A 338 -5.34 17.65 -4.26
N SER A 339 -6.00 16.47 -4.20
CA SER A 339 -5.33 15.18 -4.09
C SER A 339 -4.48 14.86 -5.31
N GLY A 340 -3.47 14.03 -5.12
CA GLY A 340 -2.56 13.56 -6.16
C GLY A 340 -1.15 13.44 -5.62
N TYR A 341 -0.51 12.30 -5.82
CA TYR A 341 0.76 11.93 -5.19
C TYR A 341 1.89 12.92 -5.46
N ALA A 342 1.94 13.50 -6.65
CA ALA A 342 2.94 14.51 -7.03
C ALA A 342 2.53 15.95 -6.74
N ASN A 343 1.30 16.23 -6.27
CA ASN A 343 0.74 17.58 -6.25
C ASN A 343 1.39 18.51 -5.21
N ALA A 344 1.94 17.99 -4.15
CA ALA A 344 2.74 18.77 -3.21
C ALA A 344 3.65 17.87 -2.36
N LEU A 345 4.76 18.45 -1.90
CA LEU A 345 5.74 17.82 -1.03
C LEU A 345 5.87 18.60 0.29
N ASN A 346 6.25 17.91 1.36
CA ASN A 346 6.67 18.53 2.60
C ASN A 346 8.14 19.00 2.53
N LYS A 347 8.66 19.57 3.61
CA LYS A 347 10.06 20.05 3.72
C LYS A 347 11.10 18.94 3.48
N LEU A 348 10.75 17.69 3.72
CA LEU A 348 11.63 16.54 3.54
C LEU A 348 11.54 15.96 2.12
N GLY A 349 10.66 16.49 1.27
CA GLY A 349 10.43 15.96 -0.08
C GLY A 349 9.47 14.78 -0.16
N SER A 350 8.71 14.50 0.91
CA SER A 350 7.69 13.45 0.93
C SER A 350 6.37 13.95 0.36
N PRO A 351 5.66 13.15 -0.46
CA PRO A 351 4.30 13.44 -0.93
C PRO A 351 3.32 13.66 0.22
N ILE A 352 2.44 14.67 0.07
CA ILE A 352 1.48 15.06 1.13
C ILE A 352 0.04 15.23 0.65
N ARG A 353 -0.30 14.81 -0.56
CA ARG A 353 -1.65 14.98 -1.14
C ARG A 353 -2.39 13.68 -1.35
N GLY A 354 -2.01 12.63 -0.61
CA GLY A 354 -2.58 11.30 -0.78
C GLY A 354 -2.22 10.69 -2.13
N ARG A 355 -3.05 9.78 -2.61
CA ARG A 355 -2.88 9.09 -3.90
C ARG A 355 -4.22 8.88 -4.56
N MET A 356 -4.35 9.30 -5.80
CA MET A 356 -5.51 9.03 -6.67
C MET A 356 -5.30 7.74 -7.48
N LEU A 357 -6.40 7.18 -8.00
CA LEU A 357 -6.38 5.88 -8.68
C LEU A 357 -5.49 5.82 -9.94
N LYS A 358 -5.26 6.95 -10.59
CA LYS A 358 -4.42 7.04 -11.80
C LYS A 358 -3.05 7.70 -11.56
N ASP A 359 -2.67 7.94 -10.30
CA ASP A 359 -1.37 8.53 -10.01
C ASP A 359 -0.25 7.56 -10.39
N ASP A 360 0.68 8.02 -11.20
CA ASP A 360 1.87 7.29 -11.60
C ASP A 360 2.93 7.35 -10.49
N VAL A 361 2.68 6.57 -9.45
CA VAL A 361 3.52 6.55 -8.25
C VAL A 361 4.87 5.89 -8.51
N ILE A 362 4.95 4.98 -9.48
CA ILE A 362 6.18 4.29 -9.86
C ILE A 362 7.15 5.26 -10.50
N ASP A 363 6.71 6.00 -11.52
CA ASP A 363 7.55 7.00 -12.19
C ASP A 363 8.07 8.05 -11.21
N ILE A 364 7.20 8.55 -10.32
CA ILE A 364 7.58 9.51 -9.29
C ILE A 364 8.63 8.91 -8.35
N THR A 365 8.42 7.69 -7.87
CA THR A 365 9.32 7.01 -6.94
C THR A 365 10.67 6.72 -7.59
N LEU A 366 10.69 6.18 -8.82
CA LEU A 366 11.92 5.92 -9.58
C LEU A 366 12.75 7.18 -9.79
N GLN A 367 12.10 8.30 -10.15
CA GLN A 367 12.78 9.58 -10.31
C GLN A 367 13.42 10.06 -9.01
N VAL A 368 12.69 9.96 -7.89
CA VAL A 368 13.21 10.40 -6.58
C VAL A 368 14.36 9.51 -6.12
N LEU A 369 14.22 8.19 -6.18
CA LEU A 369 15.25 7.25 -5.74
C LEU A 369 16.51 7.28 -6.59
N SER A 370 16.40 7.51 -7.89
CA SER A 370 17.53 7.56 -8.82
C SER A 370 18.11 8.96 -9.05
N ASN A 371 17.66 9.98 -8.31
CA ASN A 371 18.02 11.38 -8.53
C ASN A 371 17.76 11.85 -9.98
N GLY A 372 16.65 11.40 -10.57
CA GLY A 372 16.24 11.73 -11.93
C GLY A 372 16.96 10.95 -13.04
N ALA A 373 17.83 10.00 -12.70
CA ALA A 373 18.51 9.17 -13.70
C ALA A 373 17.54 8.22 -14.41
N VAL A 374 16.55 7.70 -13.69
CA VAL A 374 15.44 6.91 -14.22
C VAL A 374 14.19 7.80 -14.19
N LYS A 375 13.57 8.01 -15.36
CA LYS A 375 12.42 8.90 -15.47
C LYS A 375 11.09 8.16 -15.28
N GLY A 376 11.08 6.86 -15.49
CA GLY A 376 9.90 6.03 -15.38
C GLY A 376 10.10 4.67 -16.03
N ASP A 377 9.07 3.85 -15.93
CA ASP A 377 9.02 2.50 -16.49
C ASP A 377 8.33 2.44 -17.86
N ASN A 378 7.81 3.57 -18.35
CA ASN A 378 7.06 3.71 -19.61
C ASN A 378 5.74 2.91 -19.64
N VAL A 379 5.09 2.76 -18.49
CA VAL A 379 3.73 2.24 -18.33
C VAL A 379 2.83 3.35 -17.82
N SER A 380 1.58 3.37 -18.22
CA SER A 380 0.57 4.30 -17.70
C SER A 380 -0.82 3.67 -17.73
N TYR A 381 -1.73 4.16 -16.89
CA TYR A 381 -3.09 3.66 -16.78
C TYR A 381 -3.84 3.62 -18.14
N ASP A 382 -3.75 4.69 -18.90
CA ASP A 382 -4.46 4.83 -20.17
C ASP A 382 -3.61 4.35 -21.38
N GLY A 383 -2.34 3.95 -21.16
CA GLY A 383 -1.40 3.57 -22.21
C GLY A 383 -0.77 4.77 -22.92
N PRO A 384 0.03 4.57 -23.96
CA PRO A 384 0.24 3.29 -24.69
C PRO A 384 1.20 2.35 -23.95
N ASN A 385 0.75 1.14 -23.63
CA ASN A 385 1.55 0.07 -23.06
C ASN A 385 1.84 -1.00 -24.14
N ALA A 386 2.85 -1.84 -23.92
CA ALA A 386 3.19 -2.92 -24.82
C ALA A 386 1.98 -3.86 -25.04
N GLY A 387 1.84 -4.39 -26.25
CA GLY A 387 0.72 -5.23 -26.61
C GLY A 387 -0.64 -4.52 -26.67
N GLY A 388 -0.68 -3.19 -26.49
CA GLY A 388 -1.92 -2.41 -26.44
C GLY A 388 -2.71 -2.57 -25.13
N ALA A 389 -2.07 -3.07 -24.08
CA ALA A 389 -2.69 -3.22 -22.77
C ALA A 389 -3.20 -1.86 -22.23
N ARG A 390 -4.38 -1.88 -21.66
CA ARG A 390 -5.04 -0.72 -21.04
C ARG A 390 -5.94 -1.19 -19.92
N HIS A 391 -6.08 -0.36 -18.91
CA HIS A 391 -7.09 -0.55 -17.87
C HIS A 391 -8.49 -0.17 -18.38
N LYS A 392 -9.50 -0.72 -17.76
CA LYS A 392 -10.88 -0.30 -17.99
C LYS A 392 -11.10 1.11 -17.46
N PRO A 393 -12.03 1.87 -18.05
CA PRO A 393 -12.39 3.18 -17.52
C PRO A 393 -12.84 3.09 -16.06
N LEU A 394 -12.32 4.00 -15.21
CA LEU A 394 -12.80 4.15 -13.85
C LEU A 394 -14.29 4.52 -13.83
N LEU A 395 -15.00 4.09 -12.79
CA LEU A 395 -16.40 4.50 -12.57
C LEU A 395 -16.48 5.99 -12.23
N SER A 396 -17.54 6.66 -12.65
CA SER A 396 -17.86 8.04 -12.26
C SER A 396 -18.33 8.16 -10.83
N ASP A 397 -18.84 7.07 -10.28
CA ASP A 397 -19.46 7.01 -8.96
C ASP A 397 -18.69 6.06 -8.04
N PHE A 398 -18.82 6.28 -6.71
CA PHE A 398 -18.23 5.38 -5.72
C PHE A 398 -18.64 3.91 -5.99
N PRO A 399 -17.69 2.96 -5.96
CA PRO A 399 -16.35 3.01 -5.38
C PRO A 399 -15.24 3.52 -6.32
N TYR A 400 -15.53 4.04 -7.48
CA TYR A 400 -14.65 4.63 -8.48
C TYR A 400 -13.77 3.65 -9.25
N LEU A 401 -13.37 2.53 -8.67
CA LEU A 401 -12.56 1.52 -9.38
C LEU A 401 -13.37 0.88 -10.52
N ALA A 402 -12.66 0.54 -11.58
CA ALA A 402 -13.26 -0.09 -12.76
C ALA A 402 -13.90 -1.44 -12.44
N ASP A 403 -14.85 -1.85 -13.27
CA ASP A 403 -15.51 -3.15 -13.12
C ASP A 403 -14.52 -4.31 -13.31
N PRO A 404 -14.69 -5.44 -12.63
CA PRO A 404 -13.81 -6.59 -12.76
C PRO A 404 -13.67 -7.10 -14.18
N ASN A 405 -12.52 -7.68 -14.49
CA ASN A 405 -12.21 -8.35 -15.76
C ASN A 405 -12.97 -9.66 -15.94
#